data_09a1207f8084ca2e8d561090683092db
#
_entry.id   09a1207f8084ca2e8d561090683092db
#
_cell.length_a   1.000
_cell.length_b   1.000
_cell.length_c   1.000
_cell.angle_alpha   90.00
_cell.angle_beta   90.00
_cell.angle_gamma   90.00
#
_symmetry.space_group_name_H-M   'P 1'
#
loop_
_entity.id
_entity.type
_entity.pdbx_description
1 polymer ?
#
loop_
_entity_poly.entity_id
_entity_poly.type
_entity_poly.pdbx_seq_one_letter_code
_entity_poly.pdbx_strand_id
1 'polypeptide(L)'
;MNFVPHQYQQYCMNRIVQDPAVGLFLDMGLGKTIITLSAINELKYGRFQVKKVLIIAPKKVAEATWQREAAKWDNVSHLRISTVLGSTSKRIRALHTPADVYIINRENVVWLVDYYKNDWPFDMVVADEMSSFKNHRAKRFKALAAIRSHITRLVGLTGTPSPNGLSDLWSQVYLLDQGERLGKYFTHFRERYFEPGRRCREVVYSYDPKEGAEKAIMDAISDICVSMKSEDYLELPEIVYHDIPVALSAKAQRDYNELEKKMVLDLGDDHVLDVTSAAALSNILQQLANGAVYTDDGGWQEIHNDKIEAFIELIEQLNGKHAIVFYNFRHDLDRLIVALQKTNLHVRQLQTSVDELDWNAGKVDVLLAHPASTAYGLNLQDGGNHVIWFGLNWSLELYQQANKRLHRQGQKNRVIVHQLICEGTRDEDLARALLMKDAAQQYVMDSLKARVDKYRRQQ
;
A
#
# COMPACT_ATOMS: atom_id res chain seq x y z
N MET A 1 -19.01 9.36 19.66
CA MET A 1 -19.50 7.96 19.65
C MET A 1 -18.76 7.17 20.73
N ASN A 2 -19.46 6.37 21.52
CA ASN A 2 -18.79 5.51 22.50
C ASN A 2 -18.02 4.39 21.78
N PHE A 3 -16.73 4.23 22.11
CA PHE A 3 -15.89 3.16 21.54
C PHE A 3 -15.98 1.92 22.42
N VAL A 4 -16.54 0.86 21.87
CA VAL A 4 -16.53 -0.48 22.48
C VAL A 4 -15.61 -1.35 21.64
N PRO A 5 -14.43 -1.71 22.12
CA PRO A 5 -13.46 -2.47 21.33
C PRO A 5 -13.94 -3.92 21.14
N HIS A 6 -13.77 -4.44 19.94
CA HIS A 6 -13.84 -5.89 19.72
C HIS A 6 -12.69 -6.59 20.45
N GLN A 7 -12.83 -7.87 20.73
CA GLN A 7 -11.81 -8.65 21.46
C GLN A 7 -10.42 -8.53 20.82
N TYR A 8 -10.33 -8.62 19.50
CA TYR A 8 -9.06 -8.47 18.80
C TYR A 8 -8.48 -7.06 18.92
N GLN A 9 -9.32 -6.03 18.96
CA GLN A 9 -8.87 -4.65 19.17
C GLN A 9 -8.33 -4.48 20.59
N GLN A 10 -9.03 -5.02 21.57
CA GLN A 10 -8.56 -5.00 22.96
C GLN A 10 -7.22 -5.73 23.11
N TYR A 11 -7.06 -6.88 22.45
CA TYR A 11 -5.78 -7.60 22.41
C TYR A 11 -4.66 -6.73 21.83
N CYS A 12 -4.88 -6.08 20.69
CA CYS A 12 -3.90 -5.19 20.09
C CYS A 12 -3.56 -3.98 20.96
N MET A 13 -4.57 -3.37 21.60
CA MET A 13 -4.38 -2.29 22.57
C MET A 13 -3.49 -2.75 23.74
N ASN A 14 -3.78 -3.92 24.29
CA ASN A 14 -2.99 -4.49 25.39
C ASN A 14 -1.53 -4.73 24.96
N ARG A 15 -1.29 -5.23 23.74
CA ARG A 15 0.07 -5.40 23.19
C ARG A 15 0.81 -4.06 23.09
N ILE A 16 0.18 -2.99 22.56
CA ILE A 16 0.79 -1.65 22.52
C ILE A 16 1.13 -1.13 23.93
N VAL A 17 0.25 -1.40 24.90
CA VAL A 17 0.43 -0.91 26.27
C VAL A 17 1.50 -1.70 27.02
N GLN A 18 1.57 -3.00 26.85
CA GLN A 18 2.50 -3.88 27.57
C GLN A 18 3.89 -3.87 26.95
N ASP A 19 3.99 -3.96 25.63
CA ASP A 19 5.25 -4.14 24.92
C ASP A 19 5.90 -2.79 24.56
N PRO A 20 7.18 -2.60 24.82
CA PRO A 20 7.90 -1.38 24.44
C PRO A 20 8.06 -1.24 22.92
N ALA A 21 7.99 -2.35 22.18
CA ALA A 21 7.98 -2.37 20.74
C ALA A 21 7.06 -3.47 20.22
N VAL A 22 6.22 -3.14 19.21
CA VAL A 22 5.30 -4.10 18.62
C VAL A 22 5.00 -3.77 17.16
N GLY A 23 5.01 -4.80 16.31
CA GLY A 23 4.53 -4.76 14.94
C GLY A 23 3.10 -5.29 14.85
N LEU A 24 2.14 -4.44 14.52
CA LEU A 24 0.76 -4.83 14.30
C LEU A 24 0.49 -4.91 12.79
N PHE A 25 0.49 -6.12 12.27
CA PHE A 25 0.22 -6.44 10.88
C PHE A 25 -1.29 -6.70 10.71
N LEU A 26 -2.05 -5.63 10.76
CA LEU A 26 -3.51 -5.69 10.71
C LEU A 26 -4.01 -5.32 9.34
N ASP A 27 -4.92 -6.12 8.81
CA ASP A 27 -5.60 -5.80 7.56
C ASP A 27 -6.33 -4.46 7.62
N MET A 28 -6.70 -3.94 6.46
CA MET A 28 -7.51 -2.72 6.36
C MET A 28 -8.88 -2.95 6.97
N GLY A 29 -9.42 -1.91 7.60
CA GLY A 29 -10.74 -1.97 8.23
C GLY A 29 -10.75 -2.49 9.67
N LEU A 30 -9.66 -3.07 10.18
CA LEU A 30 -9.57 -3.59 11.56
C LEU A 30 -9.39 -2.50 12.63
N GLY A 31 -9.40 -1.22 12.25
CA GLY A 31 -9.39 -0.11 13.22
C GLY A 31 -8.02 0.24 13.79
N LYS A 32 -6.92 0.07 13.03
CA LYS A 32 -5.55 0.42 13.46
C LYS A 32 -5.46 1.77 14.17
N THR A 33 -6.13 2.78 13.62
CA THR A 33 -6.09 4.16 14.13
C THR A 33 -6.70 4.28 15.52
N ILE A 34 -7.93 3.78 15.72
CA ILE A 34 -8.59 3.86 17.03
C ILE A 34 -7.93 2.97 18.08
N ILE A 35 -7.47 1.77 17.69
CA ILE A 35 -6.67 0.89 18.55
C ILE A 35 -5.46 1.65 19.10
N THR A 36 -4.71 2.32 18.22
CA THR A 36 -3.49 3.03 18.58
C THR A 36 -3.79 4.27 19.42
N LEU A 37 -4.78 5.07 19.04
CA LEU A 37 -5.19 6.25 19.83
C LEU A 37 -5.66 5.88 21.23
N SER A 38 -6.44 4.79 21.38
CA SER A 38 -6.89 4.31 22.66
C SER A 38 -5.72 3.81 23.53
N ALA A 39 -4.75 3.12 22.95
CA ALA A 39 -3.55 2.70 23.65
C ALA A 39 -2.67 3.90 24.06
N ILE A 40 -2.54 4.92 23.20
CA ILE A 40 -1.87 6.19 23.53
C ILE A 40 -2.55 6.87 24.71
N ASN A 41 -3.89 6.93 24.70
CA ASN A 41 -4.66 7.50 25.80
C ASN A 41 -4.39 6.79 27.14
N GLU A 42 -4.42 5.46 27.14
CA GLU A 42 -4.11 4.65 28.31
C GLU A 42 -2.67 4.87 28.80
N LEU A 43 -1.68 4.85 27.90
CA LEU A 43 -0.26 5.06 28.23
C LEU A 43 0.01 6.45 28.78
N LYS A 44 -0.70 7.46 28.27
CA LYS A 44 -0.49 8.86 28.66
C LYS A 44 -1.25 9.25 29.91
N TYR A 45 -2.55 8.99 29.96
CA TYR A 45 -3.45 9.48 31.00
C TYR A 45 -3.83 8.42 32.03
N GLY A 46 -3.78 7.13 31.67
CA GLY A 46 -4.01 6.03 32.59
C GLY A 46 -2.73 5.62 33.32
N ARG A 47 -1.62 5.45 32.61
CA ARG A 47 -0.36 4.92 33.17
C ARG A 47 0.75 5.95 33.35
N PHE A 48 0.63 7.14 32.76
CA PHE A 48 1.64 8.21 32.82
C PHE A 48 3.02 7.79 32.30
N GLN A 49 3.06 6.84 31.35
CA GLN A 49 4.31 6.26 30.82
C GLN A 49 4.81 6.98 29.57
N VAL A 50 3.97 7.80 28.93
CA VAL A 50 4.28 8.50 27.69
C VAL A 50 3.91 9.98 27.80
N LYS A 51 4.83 10.87 27.40
CA LYS A 51 4.63 12.33 27.42
C LYS A 51 4.29 12.89 26.04
N LYS A 52 5.10 12.58 25.04
CA LYS A 52 4.92 13.06 23.65
C LYS A 52 4.97 11.91 22.67
N VAL A 53 3.96 11.83 21.81
CA VAL A 53 3.84 10.81 20.78
C VAL A 53 4.08 11.43 19.41
N LEU A 54 4.88 10.76 18.58
CA LEU A 54 5.03 11.07 17.16
C LEU A 54 4.36 9.98 16.32
N ILE A 55 3.47 10.35 15.42
CA ILE A 55 2.92 9.47 14.40
C ILE A 55 3.55 9.84 13.05
N ILE A 56 4.17 8.88 12.41
CA ILE A 56 4.74 9.01 11.07
C ILE A 56 3.79 8.29 10.11
N ALA A 57 3.15 9.03 9.20
CA ALA A 57 2.12 8.48 8.31
C ALA A 57 2.31 8.91 6.86
N PRO A 58 1.65 8.28 5.87
CA PRO A 58 1.53 8.83 4.52
C PRO A 58 0.87 10.22 4.54
N LYS A 59 1.29 11.10 3.63
CA LYS A 59 0.89 12.53 3.64
C LYS A 59 -0.62 12.74 3.80
N LYS A 60 -1.45 12.11 2.97
CA LYS A 60 -2.93 12.26 3.04
C LYS A 60 -3.52 11.76 4.36
N VAL A 61 -2.95 10.68 4.92
CA VAL A 61 -3.36 10.14 6.22
C VAL A 61 -2.97 11.10 7.35
N ALA A 62 -1.77 11.66 7.27
CA ALA A 62 -1.28 12.66 8.21
C ALA A 62 -2.09 13.97 8.19
N GLU A 63 -2.66 14.34 7.04
CA GLU A 63 -3.46 15.55 6.88
C GLU A 63 -4.79 15.52 7.63
N ALA A 64 -5.47 14.36 7.69
CA ALA A 64 -6.84 14.34 8.17
C ALA A 64 -7.29 13.06 8.92
N THR A 65 -6.78 11.87 8.57
CA THR A 65 -7.37 10.60 9.02
C THR A 65 -7.31 10.45 10.55
N TRP A 66 -6.15 10.68 11.14
CA TRP A 66 -5.95 10.56 12.58
C TRP A 66 -6.78 11.54 13.40
N GLN A 67 -6.89 12.79 12.91
CA GLN A 67 -7.71 13.83 13.57
C GLN A 67 -9.20 13.51 13.48
N ARG A 68 -9.68 13.05 12.31
CA ARG A 68 -11.10 12.67 12.15
C ARG A 68 -11.46 11.48 13.05
N GLU A 69 -10.59 10.49 13.13
CA GLU A 69 -10.82 9.34 14.00
C GLU A 69 -10.79 9.75 15.49
N ALA A 70 -9.85 10.60 15.90
CA ALA A 70 -9.83 11.11 17.26
C ALA A 70 -11.13 11.88 17.61
N ALA A 71 -11.60 12.75 16.74
CA ALA A 71 -12.82 13.51 16.95
C ALA A 71 -14.10 12.67 16.98
N LYS A 72 -14.09 11.50 16.33
CA LYS A 72 -15.23 10.58 16.24
C LYS A 72 -15.53 9.85 17.54
N TRP A 73 -14.48 9.51 18.34
CA TRP A 73 -14.59 8.62 19.47
C TRP A 73 -14.39 9.34 20.82
N ASP A 74 -15.36 9.19 21.73
CA ASP A 74 -15.42 9.92 23.01
C ASP A 74 -14.18 9.68 23.89
N ASN A 75 -13.65 8.45 23.87
CA ASN A 75 -12.51 8.04 24.68
C ASN A 75 -11.16 8.66 24.28
N VAL A 76 -11.06 9.26 23.09
CA VAL A 76 -9.83 9.87 22.55
C VAL A 76 -10.01 11.28 22.00
N SER A 77 -11.24 11.81 22.01
CA SER A 77 -11.56 13.12 21.45
C SER A 77 -10.89 14.30 22.18
N HIS A 78 -10.45 14.10 23.40
CA HIS A 78 -9.73 15.09 24.21
C HIS A 78 -8.24 15.18 23.89
N LEU A 79 -7.68 14.23 23.10
CA LEU A 79 -6.27 14.24 22.71
C LEU A 79 -5.98 15.44 21.81
N ARG A 80 -5.02 16.25 22.22
CA ARG A 80 -4.56 17.39 21.42
C ARG A 80 -3.59 16.90 20.36
N ILE A 81 -3.96 17.10 19.09
CA ILE A 81 -3.19 16.64 17.94
C ILE A 81 -2.61 17.84 17.19
N SER A 82 -1.31 17.86 16.97
CA SER A 82 -0.60 18.84 16.14
C SER A 82 -0.12 18.21 14.84
N THR A 83 -0.51 18.79 13.69
CA THR A 83 -0.12 18.28 12.37
C THR A 83 1.09 19.03 11.85
N VAL A 84 2.23 18.32 11.74
CA VAL A 84 3.55 18.84 11.38
C VAL A 84 3.75 18.74 9.86
N LEU A 85 3.03 19.55 9.10
CA LEU A 85 3.01 19.52 7.64
C LEU A 85 3.25 20.92 7.01
N GLY A 86 3.43 20.93 5.69
CA GLY A 86 3.61 22.15 4.90
C GLY A 86 5.05 22.67 4.88
N SER A 87 5.22 24.00 4.82
CA SER A 87 6.53 24.64 4.80
C SER A 87 7.30 24.44 6.10
N THR A 88 8.61 24.60 6.07
CA THR A 88 9.48 24.45 7.26
C THR A 88 8.99 25.32 8.43
N SER A 89 8.63 26.57 8.16
CA SER A 89 8.12 27.48 9.20
C SER A 89 6.82 27.00 9.82
N LYS A 90 5.89 26.43 9.01
CA LYS A 90 4.65 25.84 9.52
C LYS A 90 4.93 24.61 10.38
N ARG A 91 5.84 23.75 9.95
CA ARG A 91 6.24 22.56 10.71
C ARG A 91 6.87 22.91 12.05
N ILE A 92 7.79 23.88 12.08
CA ILE A 92 8.40 24.35 13.33
C ILE A 92 7.34 24.92 14.28
N ARG A 93 6.42 25.75 13.80
CA ARG A 93 5.31 26.26 14.61
C ARG A 93 4.46 25.11 15.18
N ALA A 94 4.13 24.11 14.38
CA ALA A 94 3.36 22.95 14.83
C ALA A 94 4.11 22.13 15.91
N LEU A 95 5.43 21.98 15.82
CA LEU A 95 6.25 21.32 16.84
C LEU A 95 6.29 22.08 18.15
N HIS A 96 6.24 23.39 18.14
CA HIS A 96 6.18 24.24 19.33
C HIS A 96 4.77 24.41 19.91
N THR A 97 3.73 23.99 19.19
CA THR A 97 2.36 23.98 19.72
C THR A 97 2.21 22.83 20.73
N PRO A 98 1.80 23.09 21.97
CA PRO A 98 1.60 22.04 22.97
C PRO A 98 0.53 21.04 22.53
N ALA A 99 0.94 19.78 22.32
CA ALA A 99 0.06 18.71 21.91
C ALA A 99 0.47 17.38 22.57
N ASP A 100 -0.44 16.42 22.56
CA ASP A 100 -0.23 15.07 23.06
C ASP A 100 0.34 14.16 21.99
N VAL A 101 -0.11 14.39 20.75
CA VAL A 101 0.26 13.63 19.56
C VAL A 101 0.69 14.61 18.46
N TYR A 102 1.83 14.35 17.86
CA TYR A 102 2.36 15.08 16.72
C TYR A 102 2.32 14.16 15.52
N ILE A 103 1.81 14.63 14.39
CA ILE A 103 1.68 13.82 13.16
C ILE A 103 2.52 14.42 12.06
N ILE A 104 3.42 13.64 11.47
CA ILE A 104 4.28 14.05 10.37
C ILE A 104 4.16 13.08 9.19
N ASN A 105 4.34 13.57 7.98
CA ASN A 105 4.43 12.69 6.83
C ASN A 105 5.83 12.05 6.73
N ARG A 106 5.86 10.81 6.26
CA ARG A 106 7.09 9.98 6.19
C ARG A 106 8.23 10.61 5.37
N GLU A 107 7.93 11.48 4.41
CA GLU A 107 8.92 12.19 3.60
C GLU A 107 9.71 13.22 4.42
N ASN A 108 9.13 13.74 5.48
CA ASN A 108 9.74 14.74 6.35
C ASN A 108 10.47 14.16 7.58
N VAL A 109 10.53 12.83 7.73
CA VAL A 109 11.22 12.19 8.87
C VAL A 109 12.70 12.57 8.93
N VAL A 110 13.40 12.58 7.79
CA VAL A 110 14.83 12.96 7.73
C VAL A 110 15.00 14.39 8.27
N TRP A 111 14.18 15.33 7.79
CA TRP A 111 14.21 16.70 8.28
C TRP A 111 13.94 16.81 9.78
N LEU A 112 12.99 16.04 10.31
CA LEU A 112 12.65 16.07 11.73
C LEU A 112 13.80 15.56 12.61
N VAL A 113 14.47 14.49 12.19
CA VAL A 113 15.63 13.93 12.87
C VAL A 113 16.78 14.94 12.83
N ASP A 114 17.04 15.56 11.68
CA ASP A 114 18.07 16.60 11.54
C ASP A 114 17.77 17.85 12.38
N TYR A 115 16.50 18.19 12.56
CA TYR A 115 16.05 19.34 13.36
C TYR A 115 16.31 19.11 14.86
N TYR A 116 15.98 17.95 15.41
CA TYR A 116 16.14 17.66 16.83
C TYR A 116 17.51 17.06 17.19
N LYS A 117 18.12 16.34 16.27
CA LYS A 117 19.39 15.61 16.53
C LYS A 117 19.31 14.80 17.82
N ASN A 118 20.17 15.16 18.80
CA ASN A 118 20.24 14.48 20.09
C ASN A 118 19.15 14.91 21.07
N ASP A 119 18.43 16.01 20.80
CA ASP A 119 17.38 16.53 21.68
C ASP A 119 16.00 15.96 21.32
N TRP A 120 15.95 14.70 20.91
CA TRP A 120 14.74 14.02 20.48
C TRP A 120 13.67 13.99 21.58
N PRO A 121 12.49 14.65 21.37
CA PRO A 121 11.53 14.87 22.46
C PRO A 121 10.42 13.81 22.55
N PHE A 122 10.34 12.87 21.56
CA PHE A 122 9.25 11.91 21.48
C PHE A 122 9.65 10.58 22.10
N ASP A 123 8.99 10.22 23.19
CA ASP A 123 9.20 8.96 23.89
C ASP A 123 8.47 7.78 23.25
N MET A 124 7.40 8.06 22.49
CA MET A 124 6.70 7.07 21.68
C MET A 124 6.64 7.47 20.21
N VAL A 125 6.94 6.53 19.33
CA VAL A 125 6.80 6.68 17.87
C VAL A 125 5.86 5.62 17.32
N VAL A 126 4.92 6.03 16.48
CA VAL A 126 4.04 5.16 15.71
C VAL A 126 4.40 5.31 14.24
N ALA A 127 4.83 4.22 13.60
CA ALA A 127 5.06 4.17 12.15
C ALA A 127 3.81 3.61 11.46
N ASP A 128 2.94 4.51 11.02
CA ASP A 128 1.76 4.15 10.22
C ASP A 128 2.18 3.87 8.78
N GLU A 129 1.78 2.72 8.27
CA GLU A 129 2.29 2.08 7.05
C GLU A 129 3.80 1.80 7.16
N MET A 130 4.14 0.93 8.14
CA MET A 130 5.54 0.57 8.44
C MET A 130 6.27 -0.06 7.25
N SER A 131 5.55 -0.70 6.32
CA SER A 131 6.08 -1.18 5.03
C SER A 131 6.80 -0.10 4.23
N SER A 132 6.52 1.18 4.48
CA SER A 132 7.25 2.29 3.88
C SER A 132 8.73 2.39 4.29
N PHE A 133 9.12 1.72 5.37
CA PHE A 133 10.50 1.63 5.88
C PHE A 133 11.21 0.32 5.48
N LYS A 134 10.64 -0.50 4.63
CA LYS A 134 11.17 -1.80 4.18
C LYS A 134 12.56 -1.75 3.51
N ASN A 135 12.94 -0.62 2.96
CA ASN A 135 14.25 -0.45 2.31
C ASN A 135 15.28 0.12 3.29
N HIS A 136 16.22 -0.71 3.75
CA HIS A 136 17.31 -0.33 4.67
C HIS A 136 18.27 0.72 4.11
N ARG A 137 18.32 0.92 2.78
CA ARG A 137 19.16 1.94 2.14
C ARG A 137 18.48 3.31 2.10
N ALA A 138 17.17 3.37 2.29
CA ALA A 138 16.41 4.61 2.21
C ALA A 138 16.81 5.60 3.32
N LYS A 139 16.92 6.87 2.98
CA LYS A 139 17.30 7.94 3.93
C LYS A 139 16.39 7.96 5.16
N ARG A 140 15.07 7.78 4.99
CA ARG A 140 14.10 7.77 6.08
C ARG A 140 14.31 6.62 7.06
N PHE A 141 14.65 5.40 6.57
CA PHE A 141 15.00 4.28 7.45
C PHE A 141 16.26 4.61 8.26
N LYS A 142 17.33 5.06 7.60
CA LYS A 142 18.59 5.42 8.27
C LYS A 142 18.40 6.50 9.32
N ALA A 143 17.59 7.52 9.03
CA ALA A 143 17.30 8.59 9.97
C ALA A 143 16.57 8.07 11.23
N LEU A 144 15.51 7.27 11.05
CA LEU A 144 14.76 6.72 12.18
C LEU A 144 15.59 5.70 12.98
N ALA A 145 16.38 4.86 12.30
CA ALA A 145 17.30 3.91 12.93
C ALA A 145 18.39 4.61 13.79
N ALA A 146 18.91 5.75 13.33
CA ALA A 146 19.93 6.51 14.06
C ALA A 146 19.45 7.04 15.42
N ILE A 147 18.16 7.38 15.53
CA ILE A 147 17.56 7.89 16.78
C ILE A 147 16.79 6.82 17.56
N ARG A 148 16.81 5.57 17.10
CA ARG A 148 15.98 4.49 17.70
C ARG A 148 16.22 4.31 19.18
N SER A 149 17.47 4.49 19.66
CA SER A 149 17.83 4.39 21.09
C SER A 149 17.22 5.48 21.96
N HIS A 150 16.77 6.60 21.40
CA HIS A 150 16.07 7.67 22.10
C HIS A 150 14.53 7.46 22.17
N ILE A 151 14.02 6.42 21.47
CA ILE A 151 12.60 6.10 21.44
C ILE A 151 12.32 4.96 22.42
N THR A 152 11.57 5.26 23.47
CA THR A 152 11.20 4.28 24.49
C THR A 152 10.19 3.27 23.99
N ARG A 153 9.21 3.72 23.17
CA ARG A 153 8.17 2.87 22.62
C ARG A 153 8.05 3.06 21.10
N LEU A 154 8.01 1.94 20.35
CA LEU A 154 7.81 1.98 18.92
C LEU A 154 6.69 1.01 18.50
N VAL A 155 5.69 1.55 17.80
CA VAL A 155 4.58 0.78 17.23
C VAL A 155 4.65 0.84 15.72
N GLY A 156 4.75 -0.31 15.07
CA GLY A 156 4.67 -0.43 13.62
C GLY A 156 3.29 -0.91 13.18
N LEU A 157 2.63 -0.16 12.31
CA LEU A 157 1.31 -0.50 11.76
C LEU A 157 1.44 -0.76 10.27
N THR A 158 0.96 -1.90 9.78
CA THR A 158 0.84 -2.15 8.34
C THR A 158 -0.18 -3.25 8.07
N GLY A 159 -0.82 -3.20 6.89
CA GLY A 159 -1.62 -4.31 6.36
C GLY A 159 -0.84 -5.17 5.36
N THR A 160 0.35 -4.71 4.96
CA THR A 160 1.18 -5.35 3.93
C THR A 160 2.63 -5.42 4.38
N PRO A 161 2.99 -6.34 5.32
CA PRO A 161 4.32 -6.38 5.92
C PRO A 161 5.44 -6.76 4.94
N SER A 162 5.14 -7.58 3.93
CA SER A 162 6.15 -8.13 3.01
C SER A 162 5.75 -8.00 1.52
N PRO A 163 5.47 -6.80 1.02
CA PRO A 163 4.92 -6.62 -0.33
C PRO A 163 5.88 -7.01 -1.47
N ASN A 164 7.18 -7.16 -1.20
CA ASN A 164 8.16 -7.67 -2.17
C ASN A 164 8.82 -8.98 -1.71
N GLY A 165 8.31 -9.60 -0.63
CA GLY A 165 8.82 -10.84 -0.06
C GLY A 165 9.47 -10.65 1.32
N LEU A 166 9.93 -11.75 1.91
CA LEU A 166 10.40 -11.83 3.30
C LEU A 166 11.56 -10.88 3.65
N SER A 167 12.37 -10.48 2.65
CA SER A 167 13.46 -9.54 2.86
C SER A 167 12.99 -8.16 3.35
N ASP A 168 11.75 -7.79 3.05
CA ASP A 168 11.15 -6.53 3.49
C ASP A 168 10.97 -6.46 5.02
N LEU A 169 10.94 -7.61 5.71
CA LEU A 169 10.73 -7.69 7.15
C LEU A 169 11.92 -7.21 7.96
N TRP A 170 13.16 -7.42 7.45
CA TRP A 170 14.37 -7.09 8.22
C TRP A 170 14.38 -5.63 8.70
N SER A 171 14.15 -4.69 7.79
CA SER A 171 14.20 -3.26 8.13
C SER A 171 13.10 -2.86 9.12
N GLN A 172 11.93 -3.44 8.98
CA GLN A 172 10.80 -3.17 9.85
C GLN A 172 11.05 -3.71 11.25
N VAL A 173 11.50 -4.95 11.35
CA VAL A 173 11.84 -5.59 12.64
C VAL A 173 13.05 -4.91 13.28
N TYR A 174 14.06 -4.51 12.49
CA TYR A 174 15.19 -3.75 13.01
C TYR A 174 14.77 -2.45 13.70
N LEU A 175 13.80 -1.73 13.17
CA LEU A 175 13.26 -0.53 13.85
C LEU A 175 12.55 -0.88 15.17
N LEU A 176 11.93 -2.04 15.28
CA LEU A 176 11.32 -2.48 16.53
C LEU A 176 12.36 -2.84 17.60
N ASP A 177 13.38 -3.64 17.24
CA ASP A 177 14.27 -4.32 18.20
C ASP A 177 15.77 -4.03 18.03
N GLN A 178 16.16 -3.15 17.10
CA GLN A 178 17.56 -2.78 16.81
C GLN A 178 18.43 -3.98 16.39
N GLY A 179 17.78 -4.99 15.74
CA GLY A 179 18.45 -6.16 15.19
C GLY A 179 18.69 -7.30 16.17
N GLU A 180 17.94 -7.34 17.27
CA GLU A 180 18.00 -8.43 18.26
C GLU A 180 17.58 -9.77 17.63
N ARG A 181 16.49 -9.80 16.85
CA ARG A 181 15.91 -11.03 16.30
C ARG A 181 16.47 -11.43 14.95
N LEU A 182 16.50 -10.50 14.01
CA LEU A 182 16.93 -10.77 12.63
C LEU A 182 18.38 -10.37 12.34
N GLY A 183 19.11 -9.90 13.35
CA GLY A 183 20.51 -9.50 13.23
C GLY A 183 20.70 -8.02 12.88
N LYS A 184 21.85 -7.47 13.29
CA LYS A 184 22.17 -6.03 13.15
C LYS A 184 22.47 -5.61 11.71
N TYR A 185 22.87 -6.52 10.84
CA TYR A 185 23.31 -6.23 9.48
C TYR A 185 22.47 -6.98 8.46
N PHE A 186 21.92 -6.25 7.50
CA PHE A 186 21.12 -6.83 6.41
C PHE A 186 21.88 -7.88 5.60
N THR A 187 23.18 -7.71 5.40
CA THR A 187 24.03 -8.68 4.70
C THR A 187 24.01 -10.04 5.39
N HIS A 188 24.22 -10.06 6.72
CA HIS A 188 24.19 -11.31 7.50
C HIS A 188 22.82 -11.95 7.52
N PHE A 189 21.74 -11.13 7.64
CA PHE A 189 20.38 -11.62 7.51
C PHE A 189 20.16 -12.30 6.16
N ARG A 190 20.59 -11.65 5.07
CA ARG A 190 20.45 -12.19 3.73
C ARG A 190 21.28 -13.48 3.55
N GLU A 191 22.52 -13.51 3.98
CA GLU A 191 23.38 -14.69 3.91
C GLU A 191 22.83 -15.88 4.73
N ARG A 192 22.21 -15.58 5.88
CA ARG A 192 21.63 -16.60 6.76
C ARG A 192 20.39 -17.25 6.16
N TYR A 193 19.47 -16.44 5.61
CA TYR A 193 18.15 -16.89 5.25
C TYR A 193 17.88 -16.99 3.74
N PHE A 194 18.77 -16.49 2.91
CA PHE A 194 18.57 -16.45 1.46
C PHE A 194 19.78 -16.98 0.71
N GLU A 195 19.51 -17.45 -0.51
CA GLU A 195 20.52 -17.85 -1.48
C GLU A 195 20.37 -17.04 -2.78
N PRO A 196 21.46 -16.89 -3.56
CA PRO A 196 21.40 -16.20 -4.83
C PRO A 196 20.47 -16.93 -5.82
N GLY A 197 19.42 -16.24 -6.28
CA GLY A 197 18.53 -16.72 -7.31
C GLY A 197 19.03 -16.36 -8.72
N ARG A 198 18.25 -15.57 -9.46
CA ARG A 198 18.64 -15.18 -10.82
C ARG A 198 19.92 -14.34 -10.82
N ARG A 199 20.90 -14.78 -11.62
CA ARG A 199 22.18 -14.09 -11.77
C ARG A 199 22.60 -14.00 -13.24
N CYS A 200 23.31 -12.93 -13.59
CA CYS A 200 24.01 -12.83 -14.86
C CYS A 200 25.48 -12.50 -14.54
N ARG A 201 26.40 -13.44 -14.87
CA ARG A 201 27.82 -13.40 -14.47
C ARG A 201 27.95 -13.22 -12.95
N GLU A 202 28.56 -12.13 -12.48
CA GLU A 202 28.76 -11.83 -11.05
C GLU A 202 27.62 -11.04 -10.41
N VAL A 203 26.65 -10.55 -11.19
CA VAL A 203 25.54 -9.73 -10.68
C VAL A 203 24.35 -10.62 -10.31
N VAL A 204 23.99 -10.63 -9.03
CA VAL A 204 22.79 -11.32 -8.51
C VAL A 204 21.61 -10.35 -8.53
N TYR A 205 20.56 -10.72 -9.25
CA TYR A 205 19.34 -9.90 -9.41
C TYR A 205 18.22 -10.27 -8.43
N SER A 206 18.21 -11.52 -7.92
CA SER A 206 17.23 -11.97 -6.93
C SER A 206 17.89 -12.80 -5.85
N TYR A 207 17.23 -12.91 -4.71
CA TYR A 207 17.59 -13.77 -3.61
C TYR A 207 16.35 -14.56 -3.21
N ASP A 208 16.45 -15.87 -3.23
CA ASP A 208 15.37 -16.79 -2.91
C ASP A 208 15.54 -17.30 -1.46
N PRO A 209 14.46 -17.51 -0.69
CA PRO A 209 14.57 -18.06 0.66
C PRO A 209 15.18 -19.46 0.64
N LYS A 210 16.11 -19.73 1.54
CA LYS A 210 16.64 -21.09 1.77
C LYS A 210 15.54 -21.98 2.36
N GLU A 211 15.70 -23.29 2.24
CA GLU A 211 14.80 -24.26 2.85
C GLU A 211 14.66 -23.99 4.37
N GLY A 212 13.41 -23.90 4.85
CA GLY A 212 13.09 -23.61 6.24
C GLY A 212 13.31 -22.15 6.70
N ALA A 213 13.86 -21.27 5.85
CA ALA A 213 14.13 -19.86 6.21
C ALA A 213 12.86 -19.11 6.55
N GLU A 214 11.77 -19.33 5.81
CA GLU A 214 10.49 -18.70 6.06
C GLU A 214 9.98 -18.95 7.48
N LYS A 215 9.97 -20.22 7.89
CA LYS A 215 9.57 -20.62 9.24
C LYS A 215 10.49 -20.02 10.29
N ALA A 216 11.80 -20.06 10.08
CA ALA A 216 12.78 -19.55 11.03
C ALA A 216 12.66 -18.03 11.23
N ILE A 217 12.37 -17.25 10.18
CA ILE A 217 12.10 -15.81 10.27
C ILE A 217 10.80 -15.58 11.07
N MET A 218 9.71 -16.29 10.74
CA MET A 218 8.43 -16.14 11.44
C MET A 218 8.54 -16.50 12.91
N ASP A 219 9.22 -17.58 13.24
CA ASP A 219 9.46 -17.97 14.63
C ASP A 219 10.25 -16.91 15.42
N ALA A 220 11.26 -16.31 14.77
CA ALA A 220 12.08 -15.28 15.40
C ALA A 220 11.33 -13.99 15.74
N ILE A 221 10.33 -13.59 14.93
CA ILE A 221 9.62 -12.30 15.11
C ILE A 221 8.24 -12.42 15.77
N SER A 222 7.79 -13.62 16.05
CA SER A 222 6.41 -13.91 16.48
C SER A 222 6.05 -13.41 17.86
N ASP A 223 7.02 -13.12 18.70
CA ASP A 223 6.81 -12.52 20.02
C ASP A 223 6.63 -10.99 19.95
N ILE A 224 7.18 -10.33 18.93
CA ILE A 224 7.12 -8.88 18.75
C ILE A 224 6.15 -8.44 17.66
N CYS A 225 5.78 -9.33 16.75
CA CYS A 225 4.84 -9.05 15.65
C CYS A 225 3.55 -9.87 15.78
N VAL A 226 2.43 -9.23 15.49
CA VAL A 226 1.09 -9.85 15.53
C VAL A 226 0.40 -9.54 14.21
N SER A 227 -0.22 -10.54 13.59
CA SER A 227 -1.04 -10.36 12.40
C SER A 227 -2.51 -10.71 12.63
N MET A 228 -3.39 -10.00 11.92
CA MET A 228 -4.83 -10.27 11.90
C MET A 228 -5.38 -9.98 10.51
N LYS A 229 -6.16 -10.92 9.99
CA LYS A 229 -6.87 -10.77 8.71
C LYS A 229 -8.29 -10.28 8.96
N SER A 230 -8.80 -9.43 8.07
CA SER A 230 -10.16 -8.90 8.19
C SER A 230 -11.23 -9.98 8.07
N GLU A 231 -11.00 -11.01 7.26
CA GLU A 231 -11.89 -12.16 7.08
C GLU A 231 -12.16 -12.98 8.36
N ASP A 232 -11.27 -12.88 9.36
CA ASP A 232 -11.41 -13.61 10.62
C ASP A 232 -12.31 -12.91 11.63
N TYR A 233 -12.53 -11.61 11.45
CA TYR A 233 -13.16 -10.75 12.47
C TYR A 233 -14.31 -9.91 11.93
N LEU A 234 -14.41 -9.76 10.60
CA LEU A 234 -15.43 -8.98 9.93
C LEU A 234 -16.24 -9.87 8.99
N GLU A 235 -17.53 -9.69 8.99
CA GLU A 235 -18.40 -10.26 7.96
C GLU A 235 -18.22 -9.43 6.67
N LEU A 236 -17.38 -9.93 5.77
CA LEU A 236 -17.15 -9.33 4.47
C LEU A 236 -17.82 -10.19 3.38
N PRO A 237 -18.40 -9.56 2.34
CA PRO A 237 -18.87 -10.30 1.19
C PRO A 237 -17.68 -10.97 0.48
N GLU A 238 -17.99 -11.99 -0.31
CA GLU A 238 -16.97 -12.65 -1.14
C GLU A 238 -16.31 -11.66 -2.11
N ILE A 239 -15.00 -11.81 -2.34
CA ILE A 239 -14.27 -11.14 -3.41
C ILE A 239 -13.91 -12.16 -4.49
N VAL A 240 -14.21 -11.85 -5.75
CA VAL A 240 -13.95 -12.72 -6.90
C VAL A 240 -13.05 -12.00 -7.88
N TYR A 241 -12.00 -12.68 -8.33
CA TYR A 241 -11.09 -12.19 -9.36
C TYR A 241 -11.45 -12.81 -10.69
N HIS A 242 -11.53 -11.97 -11.71
CA HIS A 242 -11.92 -12.35 -13.06
C HIS A 242 -10.90 -11.78 -14.05
N ASP A 243 -10.03 -12.65 -14.55
CA ASP A 243 -9.06 -12.28 -15.60
C ASP A 243 -9.78 -12.29 -16.94
N ILE A 244 -9.66 -11.18 -17.66
CA ILE A 244 -10.23 -10.98 -18.98
C ILE A 244 -9.07 -10.95 -19.97
N PRO A 245 -8.88 -12.04 -20.73
CA PRO A 245 -7.83 -12.07 -21.74
C PRO A 245 -8.15 -11.11 -22.88
N VAL A 246 -7.15 -10.34 -23.28
CA VAL A 246 -7.22 -9.40 -24.41
C VAL A 246 -6.23 -9.84 -25.47
N ALA A 247 -6.75 -10.28 -26.62
CA ALA A 247 -5.91 -10.61 -27.75
C ALA A 247 -5.49 -9.32 -28.49
N LEU A 248 -4.19 -9.12 -28.65
CA LEU A 248 -3.68 -8.02 -29.46
C LEU A 248 -3.91 -8.28 -30.94
N SER A 249 -4.22 -7.24 -31.70
CA SER A 249 -4.26 -7.29 -33.16
C SER A 249 -2.90 -7.72 -33.73
N ALA A 250 -2.88 -8.34 -34.91
CA ALA A 250 -1.66 -8.86 -35.50
C ALA A 250 -0.56 -7.78 -35.71
N LYS A 251 -0.95 -6.52 -35.91
CA LYS A 251 -0.02 -5.40 -35.98
C LYS A 251 0.53 -5.07 -34.60
N ALA A 252 -0.33 -4.88 -33.59
CA ALA A 252 0.06 -4.56 -32.22
C ALA A 252 0.99 -5.64 -31.62
N GLN A 253 0.69 -6.92 -31.88
CA GLN A 253 1.54 -8.03 -31.42
C GLN A 253 2.92 -8.02 -32.11
N ARG A 254 3.01 -7.67 -33.39
CA ARG A 254 4.30 -7.54 -34.07
C ARG A 254 5.12 -6.38 -33.50
N ASP A 255 4.51 -5.21 -33.33
CA ASP A 255 5.15 -4.02 -32.78
C ASP A 255 5.65 -4.29 -31.34
N TYR A 256 4.85 -4.99 -30.54
CA TYR A 256 5.22 -5.43 -29.20
C TYR A 256 6.45 -6.36 -29.21
N ASN A 257 6.42 -7.41 -30.04
CA ASN A 257 7.50 -8.39 -30.14
C ASN A 257 8.79 -7.77 -30.71
N GLU A 258 8.66 -6.78 -31.61
CA GLU A 258 9.79 -6.06 -32.16
C GLU A 258 10.48 -5.22 -31.08
N LEU A 259 9.73 -4.45 -30.31
CA LEU A 259 10.26 -3.68 -29.18
C LEU A 259 10.93 -4.59 -28.13
N GLU A 260 10.29 -5.71 -27.78
CA GLU A 260 10.84 -6.65 -26.80
C GLU A 260 12.19 -7.24 -27.24
N LYS A 261 12.34 -7.55 -28.53
CA LYS A 261 13.55 -8.18 -29.09
C LYS A 261 14.67 -7.18 -29.39
N LYS A 262 14.32 -6.04 -29.97
CA LYS A 262 15.29 -5.08 -30.53
C LYS A 262 15.56 -3.91 -29.59
N MET A 263 14.75 -3.71 -28.57
CA MET A 263 14.73 -2.50 -27.73
C MET A 263 14.50 -1.19 -28.53
N VAL A 264 13.99 -1.30 -29.74
CA VAL A 264 13.71 -0.17 -30.64
C VAL A 264 12.35 -0.39 -31.29
N LEU A 265 11.54 0.65 -31.35
CA LEU A 265 10.25 0.66 -32.04
C LEU A 265 10.16 1.92 -32.90
N ASP A 266 9.90 1.74 -34.19
CA ASP A 266 9.60 2.83 -35.13
C ASP A 266 8.10 3.19 -35.00
N LEU A 267 7.85 4.43 -34.60
CA LEU A 267 6.49 4.97 -34.42
C LEU A 267 5.98 5.71 -35.68
N GLY A 268 6.81 5.87 -36.72
CA GLY A 268 6.53 6.74 -37.86
C GLY A 268 6.80 8.22 -37.55
N ASP A 269 6.61 9.09 -38.55
CA ASP A 269 6.77 10.56 -38.45
C ASP A 269 8.08 11.01 -37.74
N ASP A 270 9.21 10.35 -38.04
CA ASP A 270 10.55 10.58 -37.47
C ASP A 270 10.66 10.28 -35.97
N HIS A 271 9.69 9.60 -35.35
CA HIS A 271 9.75 9.15 -33.95
C HIS A 271 10.21 7.70 -33.87
N VAL A 272 11.35 7.48 -33.20
CA VAL A 272 11.91 6.15 -32.89
C VAL A 272 12.10 6.04 -31.38
N LEU A 273 11.48 5.02 -30.74
CA LEU A 273 11.75 4.68 -29.35
C LEU A 273 13.00 3.81 -29.26
N ASP A 274 14.06 4.32 -28.66
CA ASP A 274 15.29 3.59 -28.32
C ASP A 274 15.37 3.38 -26.79
N VAL A 275 15.46 2.13 -26.38
CA VAL A 275 15.35 1.75 -24.96
C VAL A 275 16.70 1.32 -24.41
N THR A 276 17.25 2.12 -23.55
CA THR A 276 18.63 1.97 -23.04
C THR A 276 18.77 1.05 -21.81
N SER A 277 17.66 0.61 -21.18
CA SER A 277 17.71 -0.26 -19.99
C SER A 277 16.53 -1.22 -19.91
N ALA A 278 16.74 -2.38 -19.27
CA ALA A 278 15.69 -3.37 -19.04
C ALA A 278 14.51 -2.82 -18.20
N ALA A 279 14.75 -1.88 -17.31
CA ALA A 279 13.69 -1.26 -16.52
C ALA A 279 12.83 -0.32 -17.38
N ALA A 280 13.46 0.47 -18.25
CA ALA A 280 12.77 1.31 -19.22
C ALA A 280 11.97 0.44 -20.21
N LEU A 281 12.57 -0.64 -20.73
CA LEU A 281 11.89 -1.59 -21.61
C LEU A 281 10.63 -2.16 -20.95
N SER A 282 10.72 -2.64 -19.70
CA SER A 282 9.55 -3.18 -18.99
C SER A 282 8.42 -2.15 -18.86
N ASN A 283 8.75 -0.88 -18.61
CA ASN A 283 7.76 0.20 -18.51
C ASN A 283 7.11 0.49 -19.87
N ILE A 284 7.89 0.57 -20.94
CA ILE A 284 7.38 0.86 -22.29
C ILE A 284 6.55 -0.31 -22.83
N LEU A 285 6.97 -1.55 -22.59
CA LEU A 285 6.19 -2.74 -22.96
C LEU A 285 4.82 -2.75 -22.25
N GLN A 286 4.75 -2.29 -20.99
CA GLN A 286 3.47 -2.16 -20.29
C GLN A 286 2.60 -1.04 -20.88
N GLN A 287 3.18 0.08 -21.28
CA GLN A 287 2.48 1.16 -21.99
C GLN A 287 1.91 0.65 -23.32
N LEU A 288 2.73 -0.06 -24.09
CA LEU A 288 2.35 -0.62 -25.38
C LEU A 288 1.22 -1.66 -25.24
N ALA A 289 1.27 -2.53 -24.22
CA ALA A 289 0.17 -3.46 -23.90
C ALA A 289 -1.14 -2.72 -23.58
N ASN A 290 -1.06 -1.50 -23.00
CA ASN A 290 -2.23 -0.64 -22.78
C ASN A 290 -2.65 0.12 -24.06
N GLY A 291 -1.82 0.11 -25.12
CA GLY A 291 -2.13 0.60 -26.47
C GLY A 291 -1.66 2.00 -26.79
N ALA A 292 -0.78 2.62 -25.98
CA ALA A 292 -0.14 3.90 -26.30
C ALA A 292 1.22 4.00 -25.60
N VAL A 293 2.13 4.84 -26.10
CA VAL A 293 3.45 5.08 -25.54
C VAL A 293 3.73 6.57 -25.42
N TYR A 294 4.52 6.96 -24.42
CA TYR A 294 5.01 8.34 -24.34
C TYR A 294 6.08 8.61 -25.37
N THR A 295 6.08 9.83 -25.91
CA THR A 295 7.06 10.35 -26.86
C THR A 295 8.04 11.30 -26.16
N ASP A 296 9.22 11.52 -26.76
CA ASP A 296 10.31 12.32 -26.17
C ASP A 296 9.94 13.80 -26.00
N ASP A 297 8.97 14.31 -26.73
CA ASP A 297 8.44 15.67 -26.63
C ASP A 297 7.48 15.86 -25.42
N GLY A 298 7.24 14.80 -24.65
CA GLY A 298 6.35 14.81 -23.49
C GLY A 298 4.88 14.56 -23.81
N GLY A 299 4.55 14.24 -25.07
CA GLY A 299 3.26 13.75 -25.53
C GLY A 299 3.12 12.25 -25.36
N TRP A 300 2.15 11.69 -26.05
CA TRP A 300 1.98 10.24 -26.20
C TRP A 300 1.38 9.92 -27.58
N GLN A 301 1.66 8.71 -28.07
CA GLN A 301 1.16 8.21 -29.34
C GLN A 301 0.34 6.95 -29.15
N GLU A 302 -0.84 6.91 -29.78
CA GLU A 302 -1.67 5.71 -29.83
C GLU A 302 -1.10 4.69 -30.80
N ILE A 303 -1.02 3.43 -30.35
CA ILE A 303 -0.51 2.31 -31.14
C ILE A 303 -1.66 1.39 -31.56
N HIS A 304 -2.56 1.05 -30.61
CA HIS A 304 -3.73 0.21 -30.86
C HIS A 304 -4.83 0.47 -29.83
N ASN A 305 -6.07 0.01 -30.12
CA ASN A 305 -7.24 0.17 -29.26
C ASN A 305 -7.77 -1.16 -28.67
N ASP A 306 -7.07 -2.27 -28.87
CA ASP A 306 -7.56 -3.61 -28.53
C ASP A 306 -8.02 -3.69 -27.05
N LYS A 307 -7.25 -3.10 -26.13
CA LYS A 307 -7.59 -3.09 -24.69
C LYS A 307 -8.72 -2.11 -24.35
N ILE A 308 -8.85 -1.00 -25.07
CA ILE A 308 -9.97 -0.06 -24.95
C ILE A 308 -11.27 -0.71 -25.42
N GLU A 309 -11.22 -1.46 -26.52
CA GLU A 309 -12.39 -2.19 -27.04
C GLU A 309 -12.87 -3.24 -26.05
N ALA A 310 -11.96 -4.07 -25.52
CA ALA A 310 -12.29 -5.04 -24.48
C ALA A 310 -12.81 -4.37 -23.19
N PHE A 311 -12.31 -3.20 -22.84
CA PHE A 311 -12.83 -2.43 -21.71
C PHE A 311 -14.25 -1.94 -21.94
N ILE A 312 -14.57 -1.43 -23.12
CA ILE A 312 -15.94 -0.98 -23.43
C ILE A 312 -16.92 -2.16 -23.47
N GLU A 313 -16.53 -3.29 -24.05
CA GLU A 313 -17.33 -4.52 -23.99
C GLU A 313 -17.64 -4.96 -22.57
N LEU A 314 -16.64 -4.89 -21.68
CA LEU A 314 -16.82 -5.17 -20.27
C LEU A 314 -17.81 -4.20 -19.61
N ILE A 315 -17.67 -2.90 -19.85
CA ILE A 315 -18.60 -1.87 -19.32
C ILE A 315 -20.03 -2.12 -19.77
N GLU A 316 -20.24 -2.49 -21.02
CA GLU A 316 -21.58 -2.85 -21.55
C GLU A 316 -22.14 -4.11 -20.84
N GLN A 317 -21.30 -5.13 -20.62
CA GLN A 317 -21.70 -6.35 -19.90
C GLN A 317 -22.06 -6.10 -18.44
N LEU A 318 -21.53 -5.05 -17.81
CA LEU A 318 -21.92 -4.67 -16.45
C LEU A 318 -23.38 -4.16 -16.35
N ASN A 319 -23.99 -3.80 -17.47
CA ASN A 319 -25.40 -3.43 -17.58
C ASN A 319 -25.84 -2.41 -16.51
N GLY A 320 -25.13 -1.28 -16.44
CA GLY A 320 -25.43 -0.17 -15.53
C GLY A 320 -24.95 -0.36 -14.09
N LYS A 321 -24.20 -1.40 -13.78
CA LYS A 321 -23.54 -1.51 -12.48
C LYS A 321 -22.35 -0.58 -12.41
N HIS A 322 -22.19 0.08 -11.27
CA HIS A 322 -21.11 1.04 -11.06
C HIS A 322 -19.76 0.36 -10.89
N ALA A 323 -18.73 0.91 -11.51
CA ALA A 323 -17.38 0.37 -11.46
C ALA A 323 -16.31 1.43 -11.15
N ILE A 324 -15.34 1.07 -10.32
CA ILE A 324 -14.09 1.83 -10.20
C ILE A 324 -13.09 1.26 -11.20
N VAL A 325 -12.49 2.13 -12.00
CA VAL A 325 -11.50 1.75 -13.03
C VAL A 325 -10.13 2.29 -12.63
N PHE A 326 -9.18 1.39 -12.45
CA PHE A 326 -7.80 1.71 -12.14
C PHE A 326 -6.95 1.76 -13.41
N TYR A 327 -6.25 2.87 -13.60
CA TYR A 327 -5.32 3.12 -14.70
C TYR A 327 -3.92 3.43 -14.15
N ASN A 328 -2.87 3.20 -14.95
CA ASN A 328 -1.49 3.45 -14.54
C ASN A 328 -0.88 4.70 -15.19
N PHE A 329 -1.15 4.93 -16.47
CA PHE A 329 -0.53 5.98 -17.25
C PHE A 329 -1.52 7.12 -17.54
N ARG A 330 -1.00 8.32 -17.80
CA ARG A 330 -1.85 9.45 -18.14
C ARG A 330 -2.57 9.22 -19.48
N HIS A 331 -1.88 8.63 -20.46
CA HIS A 331 -2.52 8.28 -21.72
C HIS A 331 -3.65 7.25 -21.56
N ASP A 332 -3.58 6.33 -20.57
CA ASP A 332 -4.71 5.43 -20.25
C ASP A 332 -5.94 6.25 -19.86
N LEU A 333 -5.75 7.22 -18.94
CA LEU A 333 -6.84 8.11 -18.51
C LEU A 333 -7.46 8.88 -19.66
N ASP A 334 -6.63 9.52 -20.47
CA ASP A 334 -7.08 10.36 -21.61
C ASP A 334 -7.90 9.51 -22.59
N ARG A 335 -7.42 8.30 -22.93
CA ARG A 335 -8.09 7.37 -23.85
C ARG A 335 -9.37 6.77 -23.26
N LEU A 336 -9.38 6.41 -21.98
CA LEU A 336 -10.58 5.93 -21.27
C LEU A 336 -11.67 7.02 -21.24
N ILE A 337 -11.32 8.28 -20.99
CA ILE A 337 -12.27 9.40 -21.03
C ILE A 337 -12.88 9.53 -22.42
N VAL A 338 -12.05 9.53 -23.47
CA VAL A 338 -12.53 9.64 -24.86
C VAL A 338 -13.43 8.46 -25.25
N ALA A 339 -13.10 7.24 -24.86
CA ALA A 339 -13.91 6.05 -25.12
C ALA A 339 -15.27 6.12 -24.40
N LEU A 340 -15.27 6.53 -23.12
CA LEU A 340 -16.48 6.62 -22.32
C LEU A 340 -17.39 7.81 -22.70
N GLN A 341 -16.87 8.88 -23.32
CA GLN A 341 -17.68 9.97 -23.87
C GLN A 341 -18.68 9.53 -24.93
N LYS A 342 -18.44 8.38 -25.58
CA LYS A 342 -19.35 7.78 -26.56
C LYS A 342 -20.50 7.00 -25.90
N THR A 343 -20.48 6.88 -24.59
CA THR A 343 -21.53 6.23 -23.79
C THR A 343 -22.40 7.26 -23.09
N ASN A 344 -23.56 6.85 -22.58
CA ASN A 344 -24.44 7.70 -21.78
C ASN A 344 -24.14 7.63 -20.27
N LEU A 345 -22.93 7.17 -19.89
CA LEU A 345 -22.55 6.96 -18.49
C LEU A 345 -22.01 8.26 -17.84
N HIS A 346 -22.34 8.43 -16.59
CA HIS A 346 -21.74 9.50 -15.76
C HIS A 346 -20.36 9.08 -15.29
N VAL A 347 -19.35 9.65 -15.95
CA VAL A 347 -17.92 9.35 -15.71
C VAL A 347 -17.29 10.46 -14.88
N ARG A 348 -16.49 10.09 -13.89
CA ARG A 348 -15.73 11.05 -13.08
C ARG A 348 -14.32 10.54 -12.77
N GLN A 349 -13.35 11.45 -12.73
CA GLN A 349 -12.02 11.16 -12.20
C GLN A 349 -11.98 11.45 -10.70
N LEU A 350 -11.45 10.54 -9.91
CA LEU A 350 -11.30 10.70 -8.47
C LEU A 350 -10.14 11.65 -8.13
N GLN A 351 -10.45 12.89 -7.79
CA GLN A 351 -9.47 13.92 -7.43
C GLN A 351 -9.74 14.54 -6.05
N THR A 352 -11.00 14.71 -5.69
CA THR A 352 -11.45 15.44 -4.51
C THR A 352 -12.39 14.61 -3.62
N SER A 353 -12.66 15.11 -2.42
CA SER A 353 -13.68 14.52 -1.55
C SER A 353 -15.11 14.64 -2.08
N VAL A 354 -15.37 15.55 -3.00
CA VAL A 354 -16.68 15.68 -3.67
C VAL A 354 -16.90 14.48 -4.59
N ASP A 355 -15.85 14.02 -5.28
CA ASP A 355 -15.94 12.86 -6.17
C ASP A 355 -16.24 11.58 -5.37
N GLU A 356 -15.65 11.44 -4.17
CA GLU A 356 -15.96 10.34 -3.23
C GLU A 356 -17.43 10.39 -2.78
N LEU A 357 -17.94 11.58 -2.43
CA LEU A 357 -19.34 11.73 -2.00
C LEU A 357 -20.32 11.44 -3.12
N ASP A 358 -20.07 11.96 -4.32
CA ASP A 358 -20.95 11.73 -5.48
C ASP A 358 -20.94 10.27 -5.91
N TRP A 359 -19.77 9.58 -5.85
CA TRP A 359 -19.68 8.15 -6.06
C TRP A 359 -20.52 7.35 -5.05
N ASN A 360 -20.35 7.61 -3.76
CA ASN A 360 -21.11 6.92 -2.71
C ASN A 360 -22.61 7.23 -2.73
N ALA A 361 -23.00 8.37 -3.30
CA ALA A 361 -24.38 8.73 -3.52
C ALA A 361 -25.01 8.08 -4.78
N GLY A 362 -24.24 7.28 -5.52
CA GLY A 362 -24.71 6.62 -6.75
C GLY A 362 -24.92 7.56 -7.95
N LYS A 363 -24.26 8.71 -7.97
CA LYS A 363 -24.35 9.68 -9.07
C LYS A 363 -23.30 9.48 -10.17
N VAL A 364 -22.39 8.54 -9.97
CA VAL A 364 -21.27 8.25 -10.86
C VAL A 364 -21.30 6.79 -11.24
N ASP A 365 -21.42 6.48 -12.52
CA ASP A 365 -21.45 5.11 -13.03
C ASP A 365 -20.04 4.52 -13.14
N VAL A 366 -19.07 5.34 -13.60
CA VAL A 366 -17.68 4.94 -13.76
C VAL A 366 -16.76 5.95 -13.07
N LEU A 367 -16.05 5.48 -12.04
CA LEU A 367 -15.07 6.30 -11.31
C LEU A 367 -13.64 5.92 -11.75
N LEU A 368 -12.97 6.81 -12.49
CA LEU A 368 -11.59 6.64 -12.93
C LEU A 368 -10.62 7.03 -11.80
N ALA A 369 -9.70 6.16 -11.43
CA ALA A 369 -8.77 6.41 -10.34
C ALA A 369 -7.36 5.89 -10.62
N HIS A 370 -6.33 6.65 -10.24
CA HIS A 370 -4.98 6.11 -10.17
C HIS A 370 -4.80 5.36 -8.84
N PRO A 371 -4.21 4.15 -8.79
CA PRO A 371 -4.11 3.36 -7.56
C PRO A 371 -3.49 4.12 -6.39
N ALA A 372 -2.44 4.92 -6.63
CA ALA A 372 -1.82 5.73 -5.59
C ALA A 372 -2.75 6.83 -5.03
N SER A 373 -3.75 7.28 -5.77
CA SER A 373 -4.71 8.28 -5.27
C SER A 373 -5.71 7.68 -4.28
N THR A 374 -5.98 6.39 -4.39
CA THR A 374 -6.90 5.67 -3.50
C THR A 374 -6.20 5.05 -2.29
N ALA A 375 -4.87 5.03 -2.25
CA ALA A 375 -4.11 4.41 -1.17
C ALA A 375 -4.43 4.98 0.23
N TYR A 376 -5.08 6.15 0.32
CA TYR A 376 -5.17 6.91 1.57
C TYR A 376 -6.61 7.23 2.00
N GLY A 377 -7.19 6.33 2.81
CA GLY A 377 -8.30 6.67 3.70
C GLY A 377 -9.68 6.92 3.09
N LEU A 378 -9.86 6.69 1.79
CA LEU A 378 -11.16 6.84 1.12
C LEU A 378 -12.11 5.68 1.45
N ASN A 379 -13.40 5.98 1.53
CA ASN A 379 -14.48 5.01 1.73
C ASN A 379 -15.32 4.98 0.45
N LEU A 380 -15.17 3.95 -0.36
CA LEU A 380 -15.82 3.88 -1.68
C LEU A 380 -16.80 2.71 -1.81
N GLN A 381 -17.03 1.97 -0.71
CA GLN A 381 -17.82 0.74 -0.70
C GLN A 381 -19.32 0.95 -0.96
N ASP A 382 -19.86 2.17 -0.76
CA ASP A 382 -21.29 2.42 -0.90
C ASP A 382 -21.69 2.71 -2.36
N GLY A 383 -20.75 3.12 -3.20
CA GLY A 383 -21.03 3.52 -4.59
C GLY A 383 -21.06 2.37 -5.59
N GLY A 384 -20.48 1.21 -5.28
CA GLY A 384 -20.46 0.09 -6.21
C GLY A 384 -19.72 -1.14 -5.66
N ASN A 385 -19.65 -2.18 -6.49
CA ASN A 385 -18.99 -3.46 -6.13
C ASN A 385 -18.12 -4.05 -7.25
N HIS A 386 -17.90 -3.32 -8.36
CA HIS A 386 -17.02 -3.74 -9.43
C HIS A 386 -15.73 -2.90 -9.43
N VAL A 387 -14.61 -3.59 -9.50
CA VAL A 387 -13.27 -3.02 -9.71
C VAL A 387 -12.79 -3.46 -11.08
N ILE A 388 -12.29 -2.55 -11.89
CA ILE A 388 -11.68 -2.86 -13.19
C ILE A 388 -10.25 -2.37 -13.20
N TRP A 389 -9.30 -3.26 -13.41
CA TRP A 389 -7.91 -2.92 -13.68
C TRP A 389 -7.71 -2.86 -15.19
N PHE A 390 -7.67 -1.64 -15.72
CA PHE A 390 -7.32 -1.41 -17.11
C PHE A 390 -5.84 -1.73 -17.38
N GLY A 391 -4.97 -1.41 -16.41
CA GLY A 391 -3.58 -1.82 -16.40
C GLY A 391 -3.15 -2.18 -14.98
N LEU A 392 -2.57 -3.37 -14.79
CA LEU A 392 -2.00 -3.80 -13.52
C LEU A 392 -0.70 -3.04 -13.22
N ASN A 393 -0.33 -2.90 -11.95
CA ASN A 393 0.95 -2.34 -11.56
C ASN A 393 1.78 -3.30 -10.69
N TRP A 394 3.10 -3.08 -10.60
CA TRP A 394 4.04 -3.95 -9.90
C TRP A 394 3.93 -3.90 -8.37
N SER A 395 3.15 -2.98 -7.81
CA SER A 395 3.01 -2.81 -6.36
C SER A 395 1.84 -3.62 -5.82
N LEU A 396 2.11 -4.76 -5.18
CA LEU A 396 1.10 -5.53 -4.47
C LEU A 396 0.38 -4.67 -3.43
N GLU A 397 1.11 -3.80 -2.73
CA GLU A 397 0.56 -2.88 -1.74
C GLU A 397 -0.53 -1.99 -2.34
N LEU A 398 -0.26 -1.31 -3.46
CA LEU A 398 -1.24 -0.47 -4.15
C LEU A 398 -2.42 -1.28 -4.69
N TYR A 399 -2.13 -2.46 -5.24
CA TYR A 399 -3.15 -3.36 -5.78
C TYR A 399 -4.13 -3.81 -4.68
N GLN A 400 -3.64 -4.28 -3.56
CA GLN A 400 -4.48 -4.69 -2.43
C GLN A 400 -5.21 -3.50 -1.81
N GLN A 401 -4.52 -2.36 -1.61
CA GLN A 401 -5.14 -1.15 -1.07
C GLN A 401 -6.29 -0.65 -1.95
N ALA A 402 -6.13 -0.68 -3.26
CA ALA A 402 -7.15 -0.28 -4.21
C ALA A 402 -8.39 -1.20 -4.14
N ASN A 403 -8.21 -2.51 -4.19
CA ASN A 403 -9.31 -3.48 -4.11
C ASN A 403 -10.05 -3.38 -2.77
N LYS A 404 -9.33 -3.17 -1.66
CA LYS A 404 -9.90 -3.00 -0.31
C LYS A 404 -10.64 -1.67 -0.10
N ARG A 405 -10.73 -0.78 -1.12
CA ARG A 405 -11.63 0.40 -1.07
C ARG A 405 -13.09 0.02 -1.25
N LEU A 406 -13.36 -1.02 -2.00
CA LEU A 406 -14.70 -1.60 -2.14
C LEU A 406 -14.92 -2.80 -1.23
N HIS A 407 -13.90 -3.68 -1.08
CA HIS A 407 -13.98 -4.88 -0.25
C HIS A 407 -13.62 -4.56 1.21
N ARG A 408 -14.58 -4.01 1.95
CA ARG A 408 -14.42 -3.62 3.35
C ARG A 408 -15.74 -3.64 4.11
N GLN A 409 -15.68 -3.47 5.42
CA GLN A 409 -16.86 -3.41 6.29
C GLN A 409 -17.88 -2.37 5.78
N GLY A 410 -19.13 -2.78 5.65
CA GLY A 410 -20.24 -1.99 5.07
C GLY A 410 -20.59 -2.36 3.64
N GLN A 411 -19.72 -3.02 2.88
CA GLN A 411 -20.06 -3.56 1.56
C GLN A 411 -21.06 -4.71 1.71
N LYS A 412 -22.16 -4.64 0.98
CA LYS A 412 -23.26 -5.61 1.03
C LYS A 412 -23.22 -6.61 -0.11
N ASN A 413 -22.55 -6.28 -1.19
CA ASN A 413 -22.51 -7.07 -2.41
C ASN A 413 -21.17 -7.76 -2.58
N ARG A 414 -21.15 -8.92 -3.24
CA ARG A 414 -19.92 -9.57 -3.70
C ARG A 414 -19.12 -8.59 -4.53
N VAL A 415 -17.84 -8.42 -4.20
CA VAL A 415 -16.92 -7.56 -4.95
C VAL A 415 -16.31 -8.37 -6.09
N ILE A 416 -16.35 -7.83 -7.30
CA ILE A 416 -15.80 -8.48 -8.49
C ILE A 416 -14.65 -7.60 -9.01
N VAL A 417 -13.46 -8.19 -9.06
CA VAL A 417 -12.25 -7.54 -9.56
C VAL A 417 -11.96 -8.08 -10.95
N HIS A 418 -12.18 -7.27 -11.95
CA HIS A 418 -11.87 -7.57 -13.35
C HIS A 418 -10.48 -7.09 -13.70
N GLN A 419 -9.69 -7.93 -14.34
CA GLN A 419 -8.32 -7.61 -14.76
C GLN A 419 -8.21 -7.80 -16.27
N LEU A 420 -7.97 -6.72 -17.02
CA LEU A 420 -7.71 -6.79 -18.46
C LEU A 420 -6.25 -7.16 -18.70
N ILE A 421 -6.00 -8.36 -19.21
CA ILE A 421 -4.65 -8.93 -19.39
C ILE A 421 -4.40 -9.17 -20.87
N CYS A 422 -3.49 -8.43 -21.46
CA CYS A 422 -3.06 -8.67 -22.85
C CYS A 422 -2.24 -9.96 -22.93
N GLU A 423 -2.73 -10.91 -23.74
CA GLU A 423 -2.07 -12.20 -23.93
C GLU A 423 -0.71 -12.06 -24.59
N GLY A 424 0.26 -12.88 -24.16
CA GLY A 424 1.62 -12.86 -24.68
C GLY A 424 2.40 -11.60 -24.37
N THR A 425 2.02 -10.85 -23.36
CA THR A 425 2.67 -9.59 -22.98
C THR A 425 3.11 -9.56 -21.51
N ARG A 426 3.74 -8.45 -21.10
CA ARG A 426 4.13 -8.18 -19.72
C ARG A 426 2.96 -8.16 -18.74
N ASP A 427 1.73 -8.01 -19.19
CA ASP A 427 0.55 -8.07 -18.32
C ASP A 427 0.43 -9.45 -17.64
N GLU A 428 0.72 -10.54 -18.36
CA GLU A 428 0.74 -11.89 -17.78
C GLU A 428 1.84 -12.08 -16.74
N ASP A 429 3.05 -11.57 -17.03
CA ASP A 429 4.15 -11.61 -16.06
C ASP A 429 3.81 -10.84 -14.80
N LEU A 430 3.15 -9.70 -14.96
CA LEU A 430 2.75 -8.83 -13.88
C LEU A 430 1.65 -9.46 -13.02
N ALA A 431 0.62 -10.04 -13.65
CA ALA A 431 -0.44 -10.77 -12.94
C ALA A 431 0.15 -11.93 -12.14
N ARG A 432 1.04 -12.72 -12.76
CA ARG A 432 1.76 -13.82 -12.09
C ARG A 432 2.62 -13.32 -10.92
N ALA A 433 3.35 -12.21 -11.11
CA ALA A 433 4.18 -11.64 -10.06
C ALA A 433 3.35 -11.13 -8.87
N LEU A 434 2.17 -10.54 -9.11
CA LEU A 434 1.26 -10.12 -8.05
C LEU A 434 0.74 -11.32 -7.25
N LEU A 435 0.36 -12.41 -7.91
CA LEU A 435 -0.08 -13.65 -7.24
C LEU A 435 1.02 -14.26 -6.37
N MET A 436 2.26 -14.32 -6.87
CA MET A 436 3.39 -14.84 -6.08
C MET A 436 3.71 -13.97 -4.87
N LYS A 437 3.68 -12.65 -5.03
CA LYS A 437 3.89 -11.70 -3.92
C LYS A 437 2.77 -11.81 -2.89
N ASP A 438 1.52 -11.95 -3.34
CA ASP A 438 0.37 -12.11 -2.44
C ASP A 438 0.49 -13.42 -1.64
N ALA A 439 0.83 -14.53 -2.27
CA ALA A 439 1.04 -15.80 -1.58
C ALA A 439 2.12 -15.70 -0.50
N ALA A 440 3.25 -15.07 -0.80
CA ALA A 440 4.32 -14.86 0.18
C ALA A 440 3.86 -13.97 1.35
N GLN A 441 3.08 -12.93 1.08
CA GLN A 441 2.51 -12.07 2.14
C GLN A 441 1.48 -12.82 2.98
N GLN A 442 0.59 -13.61 2.36
CA GLN A 442 -0.39 -14.42 3.09
C GLN A 442 0.30 -15.41 4.03
N TYR A 443 1.40 -16.04 3.59
CA TYR A 443 2.20 -16.90 4.45
C TYR A 443 2.68 -16.18 5.71
N VAL A 444 3.20 -14.94 5.60
CA VAL A 444 3.61 -14.12 6.76
C VAL A 444 2.43 -13.87 7.69
N MET A 445 1.29 -13.46 7.14
CA MET A 445 0.10 -13.16 7.91
C MET A 445 -0.41 -14.40 8.66
N ASP A 446 -0.49 -15.56 8.01
CA ASP A 446 -0.96 -16.81 8.61
C ASP A 446 0.00 -17.35 9.67
N SER A 447 1.31 -17.28 9.42
CA SER A 447 2.32 -17.75 10.36
C SER A 447 2.30 -17.00 11.69
N LEU A 448 2.03 -15.70 11.66
CA LEU A 448 1.92 -14.87 12.86
C LEU A 448 0.55 -15.00 13.55
N LYS A 449 -0.51 -15.25 12.77
CA LYS A 449 -1.88 -15.47 13.28
C LYS A 449 -1.99 -16.74 14.13
N ALA A 450 -1.38 -17.83 13.72
CA ALA A 450 -1.47 -19.13 14.42
C ALA A 450 -1.11 -19.05 15.90
N ARG A 451 -0.36 -18.02 16.34
CA ARG A 451 -0.01 -17.80 17.75
C ARG A 451 -1.04 -16.99 18.52
N VAL A 452 -1.76 -16.10 17.86
CA VAL A 452 -2.86 -15.35 18.53
C VAL A 452 -3.95 -16.30 18.96
N ASP A 453 -4.32 -17.27 18.15
CA ASP A 453 -5.32 -18.28 18.48
C ASP A 453 -4.89 -19.20 19.63
N LYS A 454 -3.58 -19.45 19.80
CA LYS A 454 -3.06 -20.20 20.94
C LYS A 454 -3.26 -19.50 22.28
N TYR A 455 -3.18 -18.17 22.30
CA TYR A 455 -3.45 -17.36 23.49
C TYR A 455 -4.95 -17.19 23.79
N ARG A 456 -5.81 -17.24 22.76
CA ARG A 456 -7.29 -17.24 22.93
C ARG A 456 -7.80 -18.47 23.70
N ARG A 457 -7.16 -19.63 23.54
CA ARG A 457 -7.57 -20.88 24.21
C ARG A 457 -7.09 -20.97 25.67
N GLN A 458 -6.30 -20.00 26.15
CA GLN A 458 -5.76 -19.97 27.51
C GLN A 458 -6.41 -18.88 28.38
N GLN A 459 -7.37 -18.11 27.85
CA GLN A 459 -8.25 -17.21 28.57
C GLN A 459 -9.69 -17.75 28.57
#